data_a3bf556c814b090865069ed4ccc51585
#
_entry.id   a3bf556c814b090865069ed4ccc51585
#
_cell.length_a   1.000
_cell.length_b   1.000
_cell.length_c   1.000
_cell.angle_alpha   90.00
_cell.angle_beta   90.00
_cell.angle_gamma   90.00
#
_symmetry.space_group_name_H-M   'P 1'
#
loop_
_entity.id
_entity.type
_entity.pdbx_description
1 polymer ?
#
loop_
_entity_poly.entity_id
_entity_poly.type
_entity_poly.pdbx_seq_one_letter_code
_entity_poly.pdbx_strand_id
1 'polypeptide(L)'
;MSGATLHSQPLGGRSVFGHPRGLAFLAFTELWERFSYYGMTALLALYMGQQLLQPGHAENVLGLAALRDLMEFRGAMSNQAFASLIYGWYGGLVYLTPILGGLVADRWLGAKRTVVIGALLMSAGHLAMSFDASF
;
A
#
# COMPACT_ATOMS: atom_id res chain seq x y z
N MET A 1 -42.47 -26.85 -32.24
CA MET A 1 -41.06 -26.53 -31.87
C MET A 1 -41.00 -25.02 -31.70
N SER A 2 -41.13 -24.58 -30.45
CA SER A 2 -41.20 -23.14 -30.14
C SER A 2 -39.79 -22.68 -29.73
N GLY A 3 -39.16 -21.87 -30.58
CA GLY A 3 -37.86 -21.28 -30.32
C GLY A 3 -38.00 -20.19 -29.25
N ALA A 4 -37.49 -20.47 -28.05
CA ALA A 4 -37.31 -19.45 -27.01
C ALA A 4 -36.19 -18.52 -27.43
N THR A 5 -36.52 -17.35 -27.97
CA THR A 5 -35.60 -16.23 -28.14
C THR A 5 -35.20 -15.73 -26.74
N LEU A 6 -33.98 -16.04 -26.35
CA LEU A 6 -33.35 -15.43 -25.19
C LEU A 6 -33.22 -13.93 -25.45
N HIS A 7 -34.17 -13.19 -24.92
CA HIS A 7 -34.14 -11.74 -24.89
C HIS A 7 -33.03 -11.33 -23.92
N SER A 8 -31.83 -11.07 -24.44
CA SER A 8 -30.79 -10.41 -23.70
C SER A 8 -31.27 -8.99 -23.40
N GLN A 9 -31.79 -8.82 -22.18
CA GLN A 9 -32.07 -7.48 -21.67
C GLN A 9 -30.78 -6.67 -21.64
N PRO A 10 -30.72 -5.52 -22.33
CA PRO A 10 -29.62 -4.60 -22.14
C PRO A 10 -29.67 -4.15 -20.67
N LEU A 11 -28.60 -4.42 -19.92
CA LEU A 11 -28.39 -3.84 -18.61
C LEU A 11 -28.38 -2.32 -18.77
N GLY A 12 -29.55 -1.70 -18.61
CA GLY A 12 -29.79 -0.27 -18.70
C GLY A 12 -29.15 0.51 -17.54
N GLY A 13 -27.89 0.25 -17.27
CA GLY A 13 -27.06 1.01 -16.35
C GLY A 13 -26.55 2.26 -17.09
N ARG A 14 -26.90 3.43 -16.57
CA ARG A 14 -26.39 4.72 -17.05
C ARG A 14 -24.89 4.62 -17.31
N SER A 15 -24.48 4.68 -18.56
CA SER A 15 -23.08 4.62 -18.98
C SER A 15 -22.43 6.01 -18.77
N VAL A 16 -21.17 6.01 -18.34
CA VAL A 16 -20.31 7.19 -18.33
C VAL A 16 -19.27 6.96 -19.42
N PHE A 17 -19.22 7.82 -20.42
CA PHE A 17 -18.34 7.67 -21.60
C PHE A 17 -18.49 6.31 -22.32
N GLY A 18 -19.69 5.75 -22.38
CA GLY A 18 -19.94 4.45 -23.01
C GLY A 18 -19.57 3.23 -22.15
N HIS A 19 -19.07 3.40 -20.94
CA HIS A 19 -18.69 2.34 -20.01
C HIS A 19 -19.63 2.25 -18.80
N PRO A 20 -19.76 1.07 -18.16
CA PRO A 20 -20.53 0.93 -16.92
C PRO A 20 -20.05 1.91 -15.85
N ARG A 21 -20.98 2.49 -15.10
CA ARG A 21 -20.65 3.43 -14.00
C ARG A 21 -19.65 2.88 -13.01
N GLY A 22 -19.70 1.58 -12.74
CA GLY A 22 -18.75 0.91 -11.85
C GLY A 22 -17.29 1.10 -12.27
N LEU A 23 -17.02 1.14 -13.58
CA LEU A 23 -15.67 1.37 -14.10
C LEU A 23 -15.16 2.78 -13.78
N ALA A 24 -16.03 3.79 -13.83
CA ALA A 24 -15.66 5.16 -13.46
C ALA A 24 -15.30 5.28 -11.97
N PHE A 25 -16.05 4.59 -11.10
CA PHE A 25 -15.72 4.55 -9.67
C PHE A 25 -14.41 3.81 -9.41
N LEU A 26 -14.17 2.69 -10.08
CA LEU A 26 -12.90 1.96 -9.97
C LEU A 26 -11.73 2.81 -10.45
N ALA A 27 -11.85 3.46 -11.59
CA ALA A 27 -10.81 4.34 -12.12
C ALA A 27 -10.52 5.52 -11.19
N PHE A 28 -11.55 6.12 -10.60
CA PHE A 28 -11.39 7.19 -9.61
C PHE A 28 -10.69 6.71 -8.35
N THR A 29 -11.06 5.54 -7.84
CA THR A 29 -10.45 4.93 -6.65
C THR A 29 -8.97 4.61 -6.90
N GLU A 30 -8.66 4.03 -8.07
CA GLU A 30 -7.29 3.73 -8.49
C GLU A 30 -6.44 5.00 -8.61
N LEU A 31 -7.00 6.06 -9.23
CA LEU A 31 -6.31 7.36 -9.35
C LEU A 31 -5.99 7.95 -7.98
N TRP A 32 -6.94 7.89 -7.05
CA TRP A 32 -6.76 8.40 -5.69
C TRP A 32 -5.74 7.58 -4.90
N GLU A 33 -5.78 6.27 -5.04
CA GLU A 33 -4.80 5.37 -4.44
C GLU A 33 -3.39 5.65 -4.96
N ARG A 34 -3.22 5.81 -6.28
CA ARG A 34 -1.93 6.17 -6.88
C ARG A 34 -1.43 7.53 -6.42
N PHE A 35 -2.31 8.52 -6.34
CA PHE A 35 -1.95 9.83 -5.83
C PHE A 35 -1.43 9.76 -4.38
N SER A 36 -2.14 9.06 -3.50
CA SER A 36 -1.72 8.85 -2.11
C SER A 36 -0.39 8.08 -2.02
N TYR A 37 -0.24 7.02 -2.81
CA TYR A 37 0.97 6.21 -2.84
C TYR A 37 2.21 7.02 -3.26
N TYR A 38 2.13 7.74 -4.37
CA TYR A 38 3.27 8.54 -4.85
C TYR A 38 3.55 9.75 -3.95
N GLY A 39 2.52 10.37 -3.40
CA GLY A 39 2.65 11.45 -2.42
C GLY A 39 3.38 10.97 -1.16
N MET A 40 2.92 9.87 -0.59
CA MET A 40 3.54 9.27 0.59
C MET A 40 4.99 8.86 0.35
N THR A 41 5.28 8.20 -0.78
CA THR A 41 6.66 7.76 -1.07
C THR A 41 7.62 8.93 -1.26
N ALA A 42 7.18 10.03 -1.88
CA ALA A 42 7.97 11.25 -1.99
C ALA A 42 8.26 11.89 -0.63
N LEU A 43 7.23 11.99 0.22
CA LEU A 43 7.36 12.52 1.58
C LEU A 43 8.25 11.63 2.45
N LEU A 44 8.09 10.31 2.35
CA LEU A 44 8.91 9.35 3.10
C LEU A 44 10.40 9.51 2.77
N ALA A 45 10.73 9.61 1.48
CA ALA A 45 12.12 9.80 1.05
C ALA A 45 12.73 11.09 1.60
N LEU A 46 11.97 12.19 1.56
CA LEU A 46 12.40 13.48 2.12
C LEU A 46 12.54 13.41 3.64
N TYR A 47 11.56 12.87 4.33
CA TYR A 47 11.55 12.72 5.78
C TYR A 47 12.72 11.88 6.28
N MET A 48 12.97 10.73 5.65
CA MET A 48 14.10 9.87 5.99
C MET A 48 15.45 10.58 5.78
N GLY A 49 15.61 11.27 4.66
CA GLY A 49 16.88 11.90 4.33
C GLY A 49 17.17 13.18 5.12
N GLN A 50 16.13 13.95 5.42
CA GLN A 50 16.28 15.30 5.99
C GLN A 50 15.98 15.37 7.50
N GLN A 51 15.30 14.39 8.06
CA GLN A 51 14.95 14.38 9.49
C GLN A 51 15.33 13.10 10.21
N LEU A 52 14.75 11.97 9.82
CA LEU A 52 14.86 10.73 10.57
C LEU A 52 16.30 10.24 10.77
N LEU A 53 17.12 10.34 9.73
CA LEU A 53 18.52 9.87 9.74
C LEU A 53 19.53 10.94 10.12
N GLN A 54 19.07 12.12 10.55
CA GLN A 54 19.96 13.17 11.06
C GLN A 54 20.47 12.80 12.47
N PRO A 55 21.70 13.22 12.82
CA PRO A 55 22.22 13.06 14.17
C PRO A 55 21.29 13.70 15.22
N GLY A 56 20.98 12.99 16.29
CA GLY A 56 20.07 13.42 17.34
C GLY A 56 18.60 12.99 17.17
N HIS A 57 18.17 12.61 15.97
CA HIS A 57 16.83 12.05 15.74
C HIS A 57 16.87 10.53 15.58
N ALA A 58 17.82 10.01 14.83
CA ALA A 58 17.97 8.59 14.57
C ALA A 58 18.11 7.74 15.85
N GLU A 59 18.70 8.30 16.88
CA GLU A 59 18.95 7.64 18.16
C GLU A 59 17.68 7.45 19.01
N ASN A 60 16.66 8.29 18.79
CA ASN A 60 15.40 8.25 19.51
C ASN A 60 14.37 7.31 18.88
N VAL A 61 14.60 6.83 17.66
CA VAL A 61 13.66 5.94 16.96
C VAL A 61 13.85 4.51 17.43
N LEU A 62 12.82 3.98 18.08
CA LEU A 62 12.83 2.61 18.60
C LEU A 62 13.05 1.60 17.49
N GLY A 63 14.10 0.79 17.63
CA GLY A 63 14.42 -0.29 16.70
C GLY A 63 15.21 0.13 15.45
N LEU A 64 15.42 1.41 15.18
CA LEU A 64 16.19 1.88 14.03
C LEU A 64 17.66 1.42 14.10
N ALA A 65 18.27 1.50 15.28
CA ALA A 65 19.63 1.02 15.52
C ALA A 65 19.75 -0.49 15.23
N ALA A 66 18.83 -1.29 15.76
CA ALA A 66 18.83 -2.74 15.52
C ALA A 66 18.59 -3.09 14.05
N LEU A 67 17.72 -2.35 13.36
CA LEU A 67 17.49 -2.51 11.95
C LEU A 67 18.74 -2.13 11.14
N ARG A 68 19.42 -1.06 11.53
CA ARG A 68 20.64 -0.61 10.91
C ARG A 68 21.76 -1.65 11.08
N ASP A 69 21.98 -2.15 12.28
CA ASP A 69 22.96 -3.20 12.56
C ASP A 69 22.69 -4.47 11.76
N LEU A 70 21.41 -4.85 11.63
CA LEU A 70 21.02 -5.99 10.83
C LEU A 70 21.31 -5.79 9.33
N MET A 71 21.17 -4.59 8.82
CA MET A 71 21.38 -4.27 7.40
C MET A 71 22.84 -3.95 7.07
N GLU A 72 23.59 -3.43 8.02
CA GLU A 72 25.01 -3.10 7.90
C GLU A 72 25.96 -4.29 8.16
N PHE A 73 25.44 -5.53 8.24
CA PHE A 73 26.27 -6.73 8.49
C PHE A 73 27.40 -6.95 7.45
N ARG A 74 27.34 -6.28 6.30
CA ARG A 74 28.36 -6.29 5.23
C ARG A 74 29.27 -5.07 5.22
N GLY A 75 29.05 -4.11 6.08
CA GLY A 75 29.79 -2.87 6.18
C GLY A 75 28.91 -1.65 6.38
N ALA A 76 29.48 -0.61 6.98
CA ALA A 76 28.78 0.65 7.26
C ALA A 76 28.25 1.30 5.98
N MET A 77 27.00 1.73 6.00
CA MET A 77 26.35 2.42 4.88
C MET A 77 26.16 3.90 5.16
N SER A 78 26.18 4.71 4.12
CA SER A 78 25.75 6.11 4.23
C SER A 78 24.25 6.20 4.56
N ASN A 79 23.82 7.28 5.18
CA ASN A 79 22.40 7.49 5.50
C ASN A 79 21.52 7.41 4.24
N GLN A 80 22.01 7.92 3.10
CA GLN A 80 21.30 7.85 1.82
C GLN A 80 21.17 6.42 1.30
N ALA A 81 22.23 5.61 1.42
CA ALA A 81 22.17 4.18 1.03
C ALA A 81 21.20 3.40 1.92
N PHE A 82 21.21 3.66 3.21
CA PHE A 82 20.31 3.06 4.18
C PHE A 82 18.83 3.45 3.90
N ALA A 83 18.55 4.74 3.67
CA ALA A 83 17.23 5.21 3.29
C ALA A 83 16.74 4.54 1.99
N SER A 84 17.60 4.43 0.98
CA SER A 84 17.28 3.77 -0.29
C SER A 84 16.99 2.29 -0.11
N LEU A 85 17.69 1.62 0.78
CA LEU A 85 17.48 0.21 1.11
C LEU A 85 16.11 0.00 1.77
N ILE A 86 15.77 0.80 2.78
CA ILE A 86 14.44 0.76 3.43
C ILE A 86 13.34 1.02 2.41
N TYR A 87 13.52 2.03 1.55
CA TYR A 87 12.58 2.32 0.48
C TYR A 87 12.40 1.15 -0.48
N GLY A 88 13.50 0.49 -0.84
CA GLY A 88 13.47 -0.72 -1.69
C GLY A 88 12.72 -1.88 -1.03
N TRP A 89 12.95 -2.12 0.25
CA TRP A 89 12.20 -3.12 1.02
C TRP A 89 10.70 -2.79 1.12
N TYR A 90 10.39 -1.54 1.40
CA TYR A 90 9.00 -1.07 1.42
C TYR A 90 8.30 -1.33 0.07
N GLY A 91 8.94 -0.90 -1.04
CA GLY A 91 8.40 -1.14 -2.38
C GLY A 91 8.23 -2.63 -2.69
N GLY A 92 9.23 -3.45 -2.35
CA GLY A 92 9.16 -4.91 -2.51
C GLY A 92 7.99 -5.54 -1.74
N LEU A 93 7.77 -5.12 -0.50
CA LEU A 93 6.66 -5.60 0.32
C LEU A 93 5.29 -5.15 -0.23
N VAL A 94 5.18 -3.94 -0.75
CA VAL A 94 3.95 -3.45 -1.39
C VAL A 94 3.54 -4.34 -2.57
N TYR A 95 4.49 -4.82 -3.36
CA TYR A 95 4.20 -5.74 -4.47
C TYR A 95 4.01 -7.19 -4.03
N LEU A 96 4.67 -7.62 -2.96
CA LEU A 96 4.56 -8.98 -2.43
C LEU A 96 3.24 -9.20 -1.68
N THR A 97 2.78 -8.19 -0.95
CA THR A 97 1.57 -8.28 -0.12
C THR A 97 0.31 -8.67 -0.89
N PRO A 98 0.00 -8.12 -2.09
CA PRO A 98 -1.15 -8.54 -2.87
C PRO A 98 -1.09 -10.01 -3.32
N ILE A 99 0.11 -10.52 -3.61
CA ILE A 99 0.30 -11.94 -3.98
C ILE A 99 -0.05 -12.83 -2.80
N LEU A 100 0.49 -12.51 -1.61
CA LEU A 100 0.19 -13.24 -0.38
C LEU A 100 -1.29 -13.09 0.00
N GLY A 101 -1.84 -11.88 -0.13
CA GLY A 101 -3.25 -11.59 0.13
C GLY A 101 -4.19 -12.38 -0.79
N GLY A 102 -3.85 -12.48 -2.07
CA GLY A 102 -4.57 -13.31 -3.04
C GLY A 102 -4.54 -14.78 -2.66
N LEU A 103 -3.38 -15.32 -2.31
CA LEU A 103 -3.24 -16.71 -1.87
C LEU A 103 -4.06 -17.02 -0.61
N VAL A 104 -4.07 -16.10 0.36
CA VAL A 104 -4.88 -16.21 1.59
C VAL A 104 -6.36 -16.12 1.28
N ALA A 105 -6.77 -15.23 0.38
CA ALA A 105 -8.13 -15.08 -0.06
C ALA A 105 -8.66 -16.37 -0.71
N ASP A 106 -7.87 -16.94 -1.62
CA ASP A 106 -8.29 -18.09 -2.40
C ASP A 106 -8.34 -19.38 -1.56
N ARG A 107 -7.44 -19.51 -0.59
CA ARG A 107 -7.29 -20.75 0.16
C ARG A 107 -8.08 -20.82 1.46
N TRP A 108 -8.24 -19.69 2.18
CA TRP A 108 -8.74 -19.74 3.57
C TRP A 108 -9.89 -18.80 3.88
N LEU A 109 -9.84 -17.54 3.44
CA LEU A 109 -10.74 -16.49 3.94
C LEU A 109 -11.85 -16.12 2.96
N GLY A 110 -11.67 -16.35 1.67
CA GLY A 110 -12.53 -15.82 0.62
C GLY A 110 -12.30 -14.32 0.39
N ALA A 111 -12.56 -13.85 -0.83
CA ALA A 111 -12.25 -12.49 -1.28
C ALA A 111 -12.86 -11.40 -0.37
N LYS A 112 -14.13 -11.54 0.02
CA LYS A 112 -14.83 -10.53 0.83
C LYS A 112 -14.19 -10.30 2.20
N ARG A 113 -13.86 -11.40 2.91
CA ARG A 113 -13.25 -11.29 4.25
C ARG A 113 -11.83 -10.76 4.18
N THR A 114 -11.06 -11.17 3.17
CA THR A 114 -9.69 -10.68 2.97
C THR A 114 -9.65 -9.19 2.72
N VAL A 115 -10.57 -8.65 1.91
CA VAL A 115 -10.68 -7.21 1.67
C VAL A 115 -11.02 -6.45 2.96
N VAL A 116 -11.97 -6.95 3.77
CA VAL A 116 -12.33 -6.30 5.04
C VAL A 116 -11.17 -6.31 6.02
N ILE A 117 -10.47 -7.43 6.16
CA ILE A 117 -9.29 -7.53 7.03
C ILE A 117 -8.19 -6.60 6.56
N GLY A 118 -7.91 -6.55 5.26
CA GLY A 118 -6.93 -5.63 4.67
C GLY A 118 -7.27 -4.16 4.94
N ALA A 119 -8.52 -3.77 4.78
CA ALA A 119 -8.99 -2.42 5.07
C ALA A 119 -8.84 -2.05 6.56
N LEU A 120 -9.13 -2.98 7.47
CA LEU A 120 -8.95 -2.78 8.91
C LEU A 120 -7.46 -2.64 9.27
N LEU A 121 -6.60 -3.48 8.72
CA LEU A 121 -5.14 -3.40 8.93
C LEU A 121 -4.58 -2.08 8.41
N MET A 122 -5.02 -1.63 7.24
CA MET A 122 -4.61 -0.35 6.67
C MET A 122 -5.05 0.82 7.55
N SER A 123 -6.30 0.81 8.03
CA SER A 123 -6.83 1.83 8.94
C SER A 123 -6.05 1.84 10.27
N ALA A 124 -5.76 0.67 10.82
CA ALA A 124 -4.95 0.55 12.03
C ALA A 124 -3.52 1.09 11.84
N GLY A 125 -2.92 0.83 10.67
CA GLY A 125 -1.62 1.40 10.31
C GLY A 125 -1.62 2.92 10.27
N HIS A 126 -2.64 3.52 9.66
CA HIS A 126 -2.80 4.99 9.64
C HIS A 126 -3.01 5.58 11.04
N LEU A 127 -3.80 4.91 11.88
CA LEU A 127 -3.98 5.32 13.27
C LEU A 127 -2.66 5.22 14.05
N ALA A 128 -1.91 4.13 13.87
CA ALA A 128 -0.61 3.96 14.52
C ALA A 128 0.37 5.08 14.16
N MET A 129 0.38 5.53 12.89
CA MET A 129 1.19 6.67 12.45
C MET A 129 0.77 8.00 13.07
N SER A 130 -0.49 8.14 13.54
CA SER A 130 -0.97 9.34 14.23
C SER A 130 -0.51 9.43 15.67
N PHE A 131 -0.08 8.34 16.26
CA PHE A 131 0.37 8.26 17.65
C PHE A 131 1.88 8.35 17.80
N ASP A 132 2.57 8.93 16.84
CA ASP A 132 4.01 9.15 16.95
C ASP A 132 4.28 10.21 18.01
N ALA A 133 4.63 9.71 19.23
CA ALA A 133 4.92 10.54 20.39
C ALA A 133 6.39 10.99 20.45
N SER A 134 7.16 10.75 19.38
CA SER A 134 8.60 11.04 19.32
C SER A 134 8.95 12.33 18.57
N PHE A 135 7.97 13.23 18.37
CA PHE A 135 8.17 14.56 17.80
C PHE A 135 8.06 15.67 18.83
#